data_abf135515b7e768cfe586a1a4d20b9fc
#
_entry.id   abf135515b7e768cfe586a1a4d20b9fc
#
_cell.length_a   1.000
_cell.length_b   1.000
_cell.length_c   1.000
_cell.angle_alpha   90.00
_cell.angle_beta   90.00
_cell.angle_gamma   90.00
#
_symmetry.space_group_name_H-M   'P 1'
#
loop_
_entity.id
_entity.type
_entity.pdbx_description
1 polymer ?
#
loop_
_entity_poly.entity_id
_entity_poly.type
_entity_poly.pdbx_seq_one_letter_code
_entity_poly.pdbx_strand_id
1 'polypeptide(L)'
;MAELELTEYRKGVETYLKEDSPVIFGNYTKEHAACVVELFTRSARKNIDLLSGCYPSSFYGNITELLQAAANRDVKVRIITLCNRVDERLNSLDRNNSNIEYRPGRLIGDKPVSHFMVVDGKRYRLEAPHQESDPETVKAEICCNGVKKASELEDLFNAVWGILKPGAVQ
;
A
#
# COMPACT_ATOMS: atom_id res chain seq x y z
N MET A 1 -9.24 -15.66 -21.07
CA MET A 1 -8.26 -16.34 -20.19
C MET A 1 -7.80 -15.43 -19.05
N ALA A 2 -7.25 -14.24 -19.30
CA ALA A 2 -6.78 -13.33 -18.22
C ALA A 2 -7.85 -12.92 -17.19
N GLU A 3 -9.09 -12.69 -17.61
CA GLU A 3 -10.20 -12.31 -16.72
C GLU A 3 -10.62 -13.47 -15.79
N LEU A 4 -10.61 -14.69 -16.30
CA LEU A 4 -10.88 -15.89 -15.51
C LEU A 4 -9.78 -16.12 -14.46
N GLU A 5 -8.53 -15.92 -14.83
CA GLU A 5 -7.38 -16.01 -13.96
C GLU A 5 -7.41 -14.97 -12.83
N LEU A 6 -7.77 -13.72 -13.12
CA LEU A 6 -7.94 -12.68 -12.11
C LEU A 6 -9.11 -13.01 -11.15
N THR A 7 -10.21 -13.56 -11.66
CA THR A 7 -11.35 -13.96 -10.84
C THR A 7 -10.99 -15.06 -9.86
N GLU A 8 -10.24 -16.07 -10.29
CA GLU A 8 -9.78 -17.16 -9.41
C GLU A 8 -8.75 -16.65 -8.40
N TYR A 9 -7.84 -15.76 -8.82
CA TYR A 9 -6.90 -15.11 -7.91
C TYR A 9 -7.64 -14.34 -6.81
N ARG A 10 -8.65 -13.52 -7.17
CA ARG A 10 -9.48 -12.77 -6.22
C ARG A 10 -10.14 -13.69 -5.19
N LYS A 11 -10.76 -14.78 -5.62
CA LYS A 11 -11.39 -15.77 -4.71
C LYS A 11 -10.38 -16.36 -3.74
N GLY A 12 -9.16 -16.67 -4.22
CA GLY A 12 -8.08 -17.16 -3.36
C GLY A 12 -7.71 -16.14 -2.27
N VAL A 13 -7.52 -14.87 -2.63
CA VAL A 13 -7.20 -13.80 -1.67
C VAL A 13 -8.35 -13.59 -0.67
N GLU A 14 -9.60 -13.59 -1.12
CA GLU A 14 -10.78 -13.48 -0.24
C GLU A 14 -10.86 -14.63 0.75
N THR A 15 -10.52 -15.85 0.32
CA THR A 15 -10.45 -17.02 1.19
C THR A 15 -9.38 -16.85 2.26
N TYR A 16 -8.16 -16.47 1.89
CA TYR A 16 -7.08 -16.21 2.85
C TYR A 16 -7.40 -15.08 3.83
N LEU A 17 -8.09 -14.04 3.38
CA LEU A 17 -8.55 -12.95 4.26
C LEU A 17 -9.61 -13.44 5.27
N LYS A 18 -10.57 -14.21 4.81
CA LYS A 18 -11.65 -14.77 5.65
C LYS A 18 -11.12 -15.73 6.71
N GLU A 19 -10.15 -16.56 6.34
CA GLU A 19 -9.52 -17.54 7.22
C GLU A 19 -8.43 -16.95 8.13
N ASP A 20 -8.09 -15.66 7.94
CA ASP A 20 -6.97 -15.02 8.60
C ASP A 20 -5.67 -15.82 8.42
N SER A 21 -5.41 -16.24 7.19
CA SER A 21 -4.40 -17.26 6.85
C SER A 21 -2.98 -16.71 6.98
N PRO A 22 -2.06 -17.46 7.62
CA PRO A 22 -0.64 -17.11 7.67
C PRO A 22 0.14 -17.53 6.41
N VAL A 23 -0.55 -18.09 5.41
CA VAL A 23 0.08 -18.52 4.15
C VAL A 23 0.64 -17.30 3.42
N ILE A 24 1.90 -17.41 2.99
CA ILE A 24 2.55 -16.42 2.13
C ILE A 24 2.28 -16.79 0.68
N PHE A 25 1.81 -15.82 -0.09
CA PHE A 25 1.55 -15.97 -1.53
C PHE A 25 2.04 -14.74 -2.30
N GLY A 26 1.96 -14.77 -3.62
CA GLY A 26 2.48 -13.68 -4.45
C GLY A 26 1.45 -13.07 -5.39
N ASN A 27 1.76 -11.87 -5.89
CA ASN A 27 1.18 -11.35 -7.11
C ASN A 27 2.26 -11.16 -8.18
N TYR A 28 1.88 -11.29 -9.43
CA TYR A 28 2.79 -11.27 -10.57
C TYR A 28 2.39 -10.26 -11.65
N THR A 29 1.17 -9.74 -11.57
CA THR A 29 0.64 -8.74 -12.51
C THR A 29 0.13 -7.50 -11.78
N LYS A 30 -0.07 -6.40 -12.51
CA LYS A 30 -0.62 -5.16 -11.97
C LYS A 30 -2.07 -5.36 -11.49
N GLU A 31 -2.85 -6.17 -12.21
CA GLU A 31 -4.23 -6.49 -11.88
C GLU A 31 -4.31 -7.29 -10.58
N HIS A 32 -3.43 -8.28 -10.39
CA HIS A 32 -3.32 -9.01 -9.12
C HIS A 32 -2.95 -8.08 -7.96
N ALA A 33 -1.99 -7.18 -8.16
CA ALA A 33 -1.58 -6.22 -7.16
C ALA A 33 -2.72 -5.24 -6.79
N ALA A 34 -3.42 -4.71 -7.79
CA ALA A 34 -4.58 -3.84 -7.57
C ALA A 34 -5.70 -4.58 -6.81
N CYS A 35 -5.95 -5.84 -7.14
CA CYS A 35 -6.91 -6.69 -6.44
C CYS A 35 -6.57 -6.86 -4.95
N VAL A 36 -5.30 -7.15 -4.62
CA VAL A 36 -4.85 -7.28 -3.22
C VAL A 36 -5.01 -5.98 -2.47
N VAL A 37 -4.56 -4.87 -3.05
CA VAL A 37 -4.66 -3.54 -2.42
C VAL A 37 -6.11 -3.16 -2.18
N GLU A 38 -7.01 -3.43 -3.13
CA GLU A 38 -8.45 -3.22 -2.96
C GLU A 38 -9.01 -4.04 -1.80
N LEU A 39 -8.77 -5.36 -1.80
CA LEU A 39 -9.31 -6.27 -0.78
C LEU A 39 -8.76 -5.96 0.62
N PHE A 40 -7.47 -5.65 0.73
CA PHE A 40 -6.86 -5.25 2.00
C PHE A 40 -7.45 -3.94 2.51
N THR A 41 -7.60 -2.92 1.65
CA THR A 41 -8.20 -1.64 2.03
C THR A 41 -9.65 -1.80 2.48
N ARG A 42 -10.45 -2.60 1.75
CA ARG A 42 -11.84 -2.91 2.12
C ARG A 42 -11.96 -3.68 3.44
N SER A 43 -11.00 -4.54 3.74
CA SER A 43 -10.99 -5.36 4.95
C SER A 43 -10.41 -4.64 6.18
N ALA A 44 -9.80 -3.48 6.02
CA ALA A 44 -9.20 -2.70 7.09
C ALA A 44 -10.23 -2.27 8.15
N ARG A 45 -9.83 -2.35 9.42
CA ARG A 45 -10.67 -1.99 10.56
C ARG A 45 -10.04 -1.00 11.53
N LYS A 46 -8.71 -0.85 11.52
CA LYS A 46 -7.97 0.02 12.45
C LYS A 46 -7.08 0.99 11.71
N ASN A 47 -6.12 0.47 10.97
CA ASN A 47 -5.12 1.30 10.31
C ASN A 47 -4.63 0.70 8.98
N ILE A 48 -4.18 1.60 8.13
CA ILE A 48 -3.48 1.32 6.87
C ILE A 48 -2.22 2.19 6.85
N ASP A 49 -1.07 1.56 6.70
CA ASP A 49 0.20 2.22 6.45
C ASP A 49 0.68 1.86 5.04
N LEU A 50 0.84 2.85 4.19
CA LEU A 50 1.24 2.70 2.79
C LEU A 50 2.53 3.49 2.52
N LEU A 51 3.60 2.78 2.15
CA LEU A 51 4.83 3.37 1.66
C LEU A 51 5.04 3.00 0.20
N SER A 52 5.20 4.01 -0.65
CA SER A 52 5.44 3.85 -2.08
C SER A 52 6.57 4.77 -2.56
N GLY A 53 7.26 4.40 -3.62
CA GLY A 53 8.17 5.30 -4.33
C GLY A 53 7.38 6.44 -4.96
N CYS A 54 6.98 6.28 -6.21
CA CYS A 54 5.96 7.13 -6.83
C CYS A 54 4.59 6.45 -6.78
N TYR A 55 3.56 7.25 -6.93
CA TYR A 55 2.17 6.80 -6.92
C TYR A 55 1.59 6.90 -8.34
N PRO A 56 1.87 5.91 -9.22
CA PRO A 56 1.42 6.01 -10.60
C PRO A 56 -0.11 5.85 -10.68
N SER A 57 -0.76 6.82 -11.30
CA SER A 57 -2.22 6.83 -11.49
C SER A 57 -2.75 5.62 -12.25
N SER A 58 -1.93 5.04 -13.12
CA SER A 58 -2.28 3.86 -13.89
C SER A 58 -2.39 2.57 -13.04
N PHE A 59 -1.71 2.53 -11.90
CA PHE A 59 -1.69 1.37 -11.02
C PHE A 59 -2.71 1.50 -9.87
N TYR A 60 -2.89 2.71 -9.37
CA TYR A 60 -3.70 2.98 -8.19
C TYR A 60 -4.99 3.76 -8.52
N GLY A 61 -5.49 3.70 -9.76
CA GLY A 61 -6.58 4.56 -10.25
C GLY A 61 -7.75 4.78 -9.27
N ASN A 62 -8.19 3.72 -8.60
CA ASN A 62 -9.31 3.78 -7.66
C ASN A 62 -8.88 3.74 -6.17
N ILE A 63 -7.59 3.69 -5.86
CA ILE A 63 -7.18 3.52 -4.47
C ILE A 63 -7.50 4.75 -3.62
N THR A 64 -7.48 5.95 -4.19
CA THR A 64 -7.86 7.18 -3.47
C THR A 64 -9.29 7.10 -2.95
N GLU A 65 -10.21 6.59 -3.76
CA GLU A 65 -11.61 6.36 -3.36
C GLU A 65 -11.72 5.28 -2.29
N LEU A 66 -10.93 4.22 -2.41
CA LEU A 66 -10.87 3.13 -1.43
C LEU A 66 -10.32 3.61 -0.08
N LEU A 67 -9.24 4.39 -0.08
CA LEU A 67 -8.66 4.97 1.12
C LEU A 67 -9.62 5.96 1.79
N GLN A 68 -10.29 6.79 1.00
CA GLN A 68 -11.35 7.69 1.49
C GLN A 68 -12.50 6.89 2.13
N ALA A 69 -12.95 5.82 1.48
CA ALA A 69 -13.98 4.95 2.02
C ALA A 69 -13.55 4.22 3.30
N ALA A 70 -12.28 3.84 3.43
CA ALA A 70 -11.73 3.27 4.65
C ALA A 70 -11.71 4.32 5.77
N ALA A 71 -11.21 5.51 5.50
CA ALA A 71 -11.14 6.61 6.46
C ALA A 71 -12.54 7.05 6.95
N ASN A 72 -13.55 7.00 6.07
CA ASN A 72 -14.95 7.26 6.45
C ASN A 72 -15.55 6.17 7.38
N ARG A 73 -14.86 5.03 7.52
CA ARG A 73 -15.18 3.97 8.50
C ARG A 73 -14.30 4.06 9.76
N ASP A 74 -13.70 5.21 10.04
CA ASP A 74 -12.77 5.46 11.16
C ASP A 74 -11.44 4.67 11.09
N VAL A 75 -11.05 4.18 9.91
CA VAL A 75 -9.72 3.59 9.69
C VAL A 75 -8.70 4.71 9.57
N LYS A 76 -7.62 4.64 10.36
CA LYS A 76 -6.49 5.56 10.25
C LYS A 76 -5.63 5.19 9.04
N VAL A 77 -5.39 6.12 8.16
CA VAL A 77 -4.63 5.93 6.92
C VAL A 77 -3.41 6.85 6.93
N ARG A 78 -2.22 6.27 6.87
CA ARG A 78 -0.97 7.01 6.75
C ARG A 78 -0.28 6.64 5.44
N ILE A 79 0.14 7.64 4.69
CA ILE A 79 0.73 7.45 3.36
C ILE A 79 2.07 8.18 3.29
N ILE A 80 3.09 7.47 2.83
CA ILE A 80 4.39 8.04 2.44
C ILE A 80 4.58 7.80 0.96
N THR A 81 4.93 8.85 0.21
CA THR A 81 5.51 8.72 -1.12
C THR A 81 6.94 9.20 -1.10
N LEU A 82 7.84 8.45 -1.71
CA LEU A 82 9.27 8.77 -1.79
C LEU A 82 9.65 9.18 -3.22
N CYS A 83 8.84 10.05 -3.83
CA CYS A 83 9.15 10.66 -5.12
C CYS A 83 9.38 12.16 -4.96
N ASN A 84 10.13 12.74 -5.93
CA ASN A 84 10.52 14.16 -5.88
C ASN A 84 9.37 15.13 -6.17
N ARG A 85 8.12 14.73 -5.95
CA ARG A 85 6.91 15.55 -6.18
C ARG A 85 5.80 15.20 -5.20
N VAL A 86 4.97 16.18 -4.88
CA VAL A 86 3.70 15.97 -4.17
C VAL A 86 2.69 15.33 -5.11
N ASP A 87 1.99 14.31 -4.66
CA ASP A 87 0.78 13.85 -5.34
C ASP A 87 -0.42 14.67 -4.83
N GLU A 88 -0.94 15.55 -5.69
CA GLU A 88 -2.03 16.47 -5.33
C GLU A 88 -3.34 15.74 -4.96
N ARG A 89 -3.55 14.52 -5.45
CA ARG A 89 -4.73 13.70 -5.08
C ARG A 89 -4.61 13.25 -3.63
N LEU A 90 -3.43 12.76 -3.22
CA LEU A 90 -3.16 12.35 -1.84
C LEU A 90 -3.17 13.55 -0.88
N ASN A 91 -2.60 14.66 -1.32
CA ASN A 91 -2.59 15.91 -0.57
C ASN A 91 -4.02 16.48 -0.38
N SER A 92 -4.89 16.28 -1.37
CA SER A 92 -6.31 16.63 -1.26
C SER A 92 -7.06 15.71 -0.28
N LEU A 93 -6.75 14.42 -0.26
CA LEU A 93 -7.34 13.49 0.72
C LEU A 93 -6.97 13.86 2.15
N ASP A 94 -5.70 14.15 2.42
CA ASP A 94 -5.18 14.58 3.72
C ASP A 94 -5.90 15.85 4.21
N ARG A 95 -6.06 16.86 3.35
CA ARG A 95 -6.76 18.11 3.71
C ARG A 95 -8.25 17.92 4.02
N ASN A 96 -8.88 16.93 3.44
CA ASN A 96 -10.34 16.74 3.51
C ASN A 96 -10.79 15.67 4.49
N ASN A 97 -9.88 14.90 5.08
CA ASN A 97 -10.23 13.82 6.01
C ASN A 97 -9.19 13.66 7.12
N SER A 98 -9.59 13.94 8.35
CA SER A 98 -8.71 13.86 9.54
C SER A 98 -8.21 12.45 9.88
N ASN A 99 -8.74 11.42 9.24
CA ASN A 99 -8.27 10.05 9.37
C ASN A 99 -7.23 9.67 8.31
N ILE A 100 -6.89 10.58 7.39
CA ILE A 100 -5.85 10.39 6.37
C ILE A 100 -4.73 11.38 6.65
N GLU A 101 -3.51 10.88 6.71
CA GLU A 101 -2.30 11.69 6.79
C GLU A 101 -1.35 11.33 5.65
N TYR A 102 -0.86 12.32 4.91
CA TYR A 102 0.05 12.15 3.81
C TYR A 102 1.37 12.90 4.03
N ARG A 103 2.49 12.22 3.89
CA ARG A 103 3.83 12.81 3.96
C ARG A 103 4.63 12.51 2.70
N PRO A 104 4.77 13.48 1.80
CA PRO A 104 5.70 13.33 0.68
C PRO A 104 7.14 13.40 1.19
N GLY A 105 7.95 12.45 0.72
CA GLY A 105 9.38 12.40 0.98
C GLY A 105 10.19 12.53 -0.29
N ARG A 106 11.50 12.68 -0.15
CA ARG A 106 12.44 12.71 -1.24
C ARG A 106 13.41 11.54 -1.12
N LEU A 107 13.57 10.77 -2.20
CA LEU A 107 14.66 9.81 -2.28
C LEU A 107 15.99 10.54 -2.43
N ILE A 108 16.95 10.18 -1.58
CA ILE A 108 18.31 10.64 -1.71
C ILE A 108 19.07 9.60 -2.56
N GLY A 109 19.27 9.92 -3.84
CA GLY A 109 19.94 9.07 -4.82
C GLY A 109 19.03 8.05 -5.51
N ASP A 110 19.62 7.28 -6.44
CA ASP A 110 18.91 6.28 -7.26
C ASP A 110 18.75 4.92 -6.56
N LYS A 111 18.54 4.93 -5.24
CA LYS A 111 18.38 3.70 -4.48
C LYS A 111 16.99 3.12 -4.71
N PRO A 112 16.88 1.83 -5.01
CA PRO A 112 15.59 1.17 -5.10
C PRO A 112 14.86 1.21 -3.74
N VAL A 113 13.55 1.42 -3.78
CA VAL A 113 12.68 1.49 -2.59
C VAL A 113 11.79 0.27 -2.57
N SER A 114 11.64 -0.31 -1.40
CA SER A 114 10.58 -1.29 -1.16
C SER A 114 9.25 -0.58 -1.05
N HIS A 115 8.28 -1.01 -1.84
CA HIS A 115 6.90 -0.56 -1.73
C HIS A 115 6.14 -1.54 -0.86
N PHE A 116 5.43 -1.05 0.14
CA PHE A 116 4.65 -1.95 0.97
C PHE A 116 3.39 -1.29 1.53
N MET A 117 2.46 -2.14 1.90
CA MET A 117 1.24 -1.80 2.60
C MET A 117 1.12 -2.71 3.82
N VAL A 118 0.83 -2.13 4.98
CA VAL A 118 0.47 -2.87 6.19
C VAL A 118 -0.95 -2.49 6.60
N VAL A 119 -1.74 -3.48 6.98
CA VAL A 119 -3.13 -3.29 7.40
C VAL A 119 -3.37 -3.99 8.73
N ASP A 120 -3.90 -3.24 9.69
CA ASP A 120 -4.28 -3.70 11.04
C ASP A 120 -3.15 -4.39 11.82
N GLY A 121 -1.87 -4.09 11.51
CA GLY A 121 -0.69 -4.65 12.14
C GLY A 121 -0.44 -6.14 11.88
N LYS A 122 -1.12 -6.75 10.90
CA LYS A 122 -0.98 -8.18 10.63
C LYS A 122 -0.99 -8.58 9.15
N ARG A 123 -1.65 -7.82 8.30
CA ARG A 123 -1.68 -8.07 6.86
C ARG A 123 -0.63 -7.22 6.20
N TYR A 124 0.08 -7.79 5.25
CA TYR A 124 1.04 -7.01 4.48
C TYR A 124 1.09 -7.44 3.02
N ARG A 125 1.47 -6.49 2.18
CA ARG A 125 1.93 -6.66 0.82
C ARG A 125 3.27 -5.95 0.71
N LEU A 126 4.32 -6.67 0.30
CA LEU A 126 5.69 -6.17 0.19
C LEU A 126 6.23 -6.44 -1.21
N GLU A 127 6.51 -5.39 -1.97
CA GLU A 127 7.26 -5.48 -3.23
C GLU A 127 8.76 -5.49 -2.95
N ALA A 128 9.47 -6.32 -3.71
CA ALA A 128 10.93 -6.25 -3.74
C ALA A 128 11.38 -4.85 -4.21
N PRO A 129 12.50 -4.33 -3.70
CA PRO A 129 13.06 -3.08 -4.19
C PRO A 129 13.30 -3.16 -5.69
N HIS A 130 12.77 -2.23 -6.45
CA HIS A 130 12.96 -2.13 -7.89
C HIS A 130 13.20 -0.67 -8.30
N GLN A 131 13.79 -0.47 -9.47
CA GLN A 131 13.89 0.86 -10.06
C GLN A 131 12.58 1.18 -10.79
N GLU A 132 12.15 2.44 -10.75
CA GLU A 132 10.92 2.90 -11.43
C GLU A 132 10.91 2.64 -12.95
N SER A 133 12.08 2.41 -13.54
CA SER A 133 12.27 2.11 -14.96
C SER A 133 11.87 0.69 -15.37
N ASP A 134 11.59 -0.22 -14.43
CA ASP A 134 11.17 -1.60 -14.72
C ASP A 134 9.67 -1.80 -14.42
N PRO A 135 8.77 -1.47 -15.37
CA PRO A 135 7.33 -1.48 -15.14
C PRO A 135 6.71 -2.90 -15.16
N GLU A 136 7.48 -3.94 -15.45
CA GLU A 136 6.90 -5.28 -15.67
C GLU A 136 6.94 -6.19 -14.43
N THR A 137 7.73 -5.87 -13.41
CA THR A 137 7.87 -6.74 -12.24
C THR A 137 7.19 -6.18 -11.00
N VAL A 138 5.87 -6.27 -10.95
CA VAL A 138 5.07 -5.96 -9.75
C VAL A 138 4.99 -7.19 -8.84
N LYS A 139 6.11 -7.90 -8.68
CA LYS A 139 6.16 -9.08 -7.80
C LYS A 139 6.15 -8.64 -6.35
N ALA A 140 5.22 -9.17 -5.58
CA ALA A 140 5.14 -8.90 -4.15
C ALA A 140 4.90 -10.18 -3.37
N GLU A 141 5.40 -10.18 -2.14
CA GLU A 141 5.05 -11.12 -1.09
C GLU A 141 3.82 -10.60 -0.33
N ILE A 142 2.87 -11.45 -0.06
CA ILE A 142 1.59 -11.10 0.55
C ILE A 142 1.27 -12.10 1.66
N CYS A 143 0.76 -11.61 2.78
CA CYS A 143 0.26 -12.45 3.85
C CYS A 143 -0.95 -11.80 4.54
N CYS A 144 -1.98 -12.59 4.83
CA CYS A 144 -3.17 -12.10 5.51
C CYS A 144 -3.05 -12.11 7.03
N ASN A 145 -2.12 -12.90 7.60
CA ASN A 145 -1.82 -12.94 9.04
C ASN A 145 -0.32 -13.17 9.30
N GLY A 146 0.48 -12.20 8.89
CA GLY A 146 1.93 -12.21 9.05
C GLY A 146 2.41 -11.19 10.09
N VAL A 147 1.94 -11.29 11.33
CA VAL A 147 2.13 -10.30 12.42
C VAL A 147 3.59 -9.87 12.57
N LYS A 148 4.53 -10.83 12.59
CA LYS A 148 5.96 -10.51 12.75
C LYS A 148 6.48 -9.62 11.63
N LYS A 149 6.20 -9.99 10.39
CA LYS A 149 6.65 -9.21 9.23
C LYS A 149 5.93 -7.87 9.13
N ALA A 150 4.64 -7.83 9.42
CA ALA A 150 3.88 -6.60 9.50
C ALA A 150 4.48 -5.62 10.52
N SER A 151 4.84 -6.09 11.72
CA SER A 151 5.51 -5.27 12.75
C SER A 151 6.87 -4.72 12.27
N GLU A 152 7.69 -5.54 11.62
CA GLU A 152 8.97 -5.09 11.05
C GLU A 152 8.77 -3.97 10.01
N LEU A 153 7.73 -4.07 9.20
CA LEU A 153 7.38 -3.06 8.19
C LEU A 153 6.80 -1.80 8.83
N GLU A 154 5.99 -1.92 9.88
CA GLU A 154 5.49 -0.77 10.67
C GLU A 154 6.63 -0.02 11.36
N ASP A 155 7.63 -0.73 11.90
CA ASP A 155 8.82 -0.11 12.50
C ASP A 155 9.60 0.70 11.45
N LEU A 156 9.79 0.14 10.27
CA LEU A 156 10.41 0.85 9.14
C LEU A 156 9.57 2.07 8.71
N PHE A 157 8.26 1.88 8.59
CA PHE A 157 7.34 2.97 8.25
C PHE A 157 7.42 4.10 9.27
N ASN A 158 7.38 3.79 10.57
CA ASN A 158 7.44 4.76 11.65
C ASN A 158 8.78 5.49 11.69
N ALA A 159 9.89 4.82 11.40
CA ALA A 159 11.20 5.44 11.29
C ALA A 159 11.24 6.50 10.17
N VAL A 160 10.72 6.16 8.98
CA VAL A 160 10.63 7.09 7.84
C VAL A 160 9.62 8.21 8.16
N TRP A 161 8.46 7.86 8.72
CA TRP A 161 7.43 8.82 9.10
C TRP A 161 7.93 9.89 10.07
N GLY A 162 8.74 9.50 11.05
CA GLY A 162 9.32 10.42 12.04
C GLY A 162 10.29 11.44 11.46
N ILE A 163 10.91 11.13 10.32
CA ILE A 163 11.86 12.03 9.64
C ILE A 163 11.11 13.03 8.75
N LEU A 164 9.99 12.62 8.16
CA LEU A 164 9.24 13.43 7.21
C LEU A 164 8.34 14.44 7.92
N LYS A 165 8.25 15.65 7.39
CA LYS A 165 7.35 16.69 7.90
C LYS A 165 6.01 16.65 7.16
N PRO A 166 4.87 16.92 7.84
CA PRO A 166 3.59 17.07 7.17
C PRO A 166 3.65 18.19 6.12
N GLY A 167 3.19 17.91 4.90
CA GLY A 167 2.98 18.92 3.87
C GLY A 167 4.22 19.65 3.32
N ALA A 168 5.43 19.24 3.70
CA ALA A 168 6.65 19.92 3.26
C ALA A 168 7.28 19.20 2.07
N VAL A 169 7.00 19.70 0.87
CA VAL A 169 7.98 19.63 -0.22
C VAL A 169 8.76 20.93 -0.20
N GLN A 170 9.95 20.88 0.34
CA GLN A 170 10.97 21.89 0.04
C GLN A 170 11.82 21.42 -1.13
#